data_28843f3b305319fafc0ca4a7ee29d204
#
_entry.id   28843f3b305319fafc0ca4a7ee29d204
#
_cell.length_a   1.000
_cell.length_b   1.000
_cell.length_c   1.000
_cell.angle_alpha   90.00
_cell.angle_beta   90.00
_cell.angle_gamma   90.00
#
_symmetry.space_group_name_H-M   'P 1'
#
loop_
_entity.id
_entity.type
_entity.pdbx_description
1 polymer ?
#
loop_
_entity_poly.entity_id
_entity_poly.type
_entity_poly.pdbx_seq_one_letter_code
_entity_poly.pdbx_strand_id
1 'polypeptide(L)'
;YDQFVNKLINPTLATDPEGFLVGVNWRGETSAAVTPWMQASQNTAQIFLGVNLKCNACHDSFVSKWTLKDAYSLAGFFSPDARLRLYRCDVAQDAYAEPGFLYPELSREPPTTSLADRRATAAAIFTDPRNGRLPRTVVNRLWQRLLGHGIVGNPDEMDGKPWSPALLDALSSDFVEHGYDKAMG
;
A
#
# COMPACT_ATOMS: atom_id res chain seq x y z
N TYR A 1 -4.49 -12.03 9.81
CA TYR A 1 -3.96 -10.69 9.53
C TYR A 1 -4.54 -10.09 8.23
N ASP A 2 -4.70 -10.88 7.18
CA ASP A 2 -5.29 -10.47 5.90
C ASP A 2 -6.70 -9.88 6.07
N GLN A 3 -7.58 -10.56 6.81
CA GLN A 3 -8.92 -10.07 7.14
C GLN A 3 -8.89 -8.73 7.88
N PHE A 4 -7.92 -8.57 8.78
CA PHE A 4 -7.73 -7.29 9.48
C PHE A 4 -7.31 -6.18 8.51
N VAL A 5 -6.35 -6.44 7.62
CA VAL A 5 -5.94 -5.48 6.57
C VAL A 5 -7.11 -5.12 5.66
N ASN A 6 -7.91 -6.12 5.25
CA ASN A 6 -9.08 -5.89 4.43
C ASN A 6 -10.06 -4.91 5.10
N LYS A 7 -10.38 -5.12 6.37
CA LYS A 7 -11.26 -4.23 7.15
C LYS A 7 -10.69 -2.82 7.38
N LEU A 8 -9.37 -2.69 7.47
CA LEU A 8 -8.72 -1.38 7.59
C LEU A 8 -8.85 -0.58 6.29
N ILE A 9 -8.70 -1.22 5.14
CA ILE A 9 -8.76 -0.57 3.83
C ILE A 9 -10.21 -0.32 3.39
N ASN A 10 -11.10 -1.27 3.68
CA ASN A 10 -12.52 -1.21 3.29
C ASN A 10 -13.42 -1.57 4.47
N PRO A 11 -13.60 -0.67 5.47
CA PRO A 11 -14.56 -0.88 6.54
C PRO A 11 -15.97 -0.91 5.97
N THR A 12 -16.72 -1.96 6.25
CA THR A 12 -18.10 -2.16 5.75
C THR A 12 -19.15 -2.26 6.86
N LEU A 13 -18.70 -2.53 8.08
CA LEU A 13 -19.54 -2.65 9.27
C LEU A 13 -19.25 -1.51 10.23
N ALA A 14 -20.25 -1.08 10.99
CA ALA A 14 -20.08 -0.07 12.05
C ALA A 14 -19.05 -0.47 13.14
N THR A 15 -18.72 -1.76 13.22
CA THR A 15 -17.71 -2.31 14.14
C THR A 15 -16.31 -2.38 13.52
N ASP A 16 -16.18 -2.11 12.23
CA ASP A 16 -14.88 -2.12 11.55
C ASP A 16 -14.06 -0.87 11.93
N PRO A 17 -12.73 -0.94 11.86
CA PRO A 17 -11.85 0.15 12.31
C PRO A 17 -11.79 1.30 11.30
N GLU A 18 -12.82 2.14 11.25
CA GLU A 18 -12.87 3.32 10.36
C GLU A 18 -11.74 4.34 10.61
N GLY A 19 -11.24 4.38 11.83
CA GLY A 19 -10.17 5.32 12.23
C GLY A 19 -8.87 5.17 11.46
N PHE A 20 -8.61 4.02 10.84
CA PHE A 20 -7.40 3.83 10.04
C PHE A 20 -7.36 4.78 8.83
N LEU A 21 -8.43 4.84 8.03
CA LEU A 21 -8.47 5.70 6.84
C LEU A 21 -8.44 7.19 7.20
N VAL A 22 -8.95 7.56 8.38
CA VAL A 22 -8.83 8.92 8.92
C VAL A 22 -7.40 9.16 9.40
N GLY A 23 -6.82 8.22 10.12
CA GLY A 23 -5.46 8.34 10.68
C GLY A 23 -4.35 8.40 9.65
N VAL A 24 -4.50 7.72 8.50
CA VAL A 24 -3.46 7.72 7.46
C VAL A 24 -3.42 9.03 6.63
N ASN A 25 -4.40 9.89 6.76
CA ASN A 25 -4.46 11.19 6.06
C ASN A 25 -4.45 12.40 6.99
N TRP A 26 -3.89 12.26 8.18
CA TRP A 26 -3.95 13.23 9.28
C TRP A 26 -3.38 14.63 8.99
N ARG A 27 -2.55 14.78 7.94
CA ARG A 27 -1.95 16.07 7.60
C ARG A 27 -2.92 17.03 6.89
N GLY A 28 -4.07 16.55 6.42
CA GLY A 28 -4.94 17.32 5.55
C GLY A 28 -4.29 17.61 4.18
N GLU A 29 -4.78 18.62 3.49
CA GLU A 29 -4.21 19.08 2.22
C GLU A 29 -3.06 20.05 2.50
N THR A 30 -1.85 19.68 2.10
CA THR A 30 -0.65 20.53 2.27
C THR A 30 -0.18 21.15 0.96
N SER A 31 -0.62 20.61 -0.17
CA SER A 31 -0.40 21.11 -1.52
C SER A 31 -1.36 20.40 -2.48
N ALA A 32 -1.47 20.86 -3.72
CA ALA A 32 -2.30 20.21 -4.74
C ALA A 32 -1.88 18.75 -5.01
N ALA A 33 -0.61 18.39 -4.78
CA ALA A 33 -0.10 17.03 -4.90
C ALA A 33 -0.32 16.17 -3.65
N VAL A 34 -0.43 16.78 -2.46
CA VAL A 34 -0.51 16.06 -1.18
C VAL A 34 -1.89 16.19 -0.58
N THR A 35 -2.83 15.47 -1.17
CA THR A 35 -4.23 15.38 -0.77
C THR A 35 -4.44 14.27 0.28
N PRO A 36 -5.60 14.21 0.97
CA PRO A 36 -5.92 13.12 1.88
C PRO A 36 -5.81 11.74 1.24
N TRP A 37 -6.30 11.57 0.02
CA TRP A 37 -6.21 10.28 -0.70
C TRP A 37 -4.80 9.95 -1.15
N MET A 38 -3.96 10.95 -1.47
CA MET A 38 -2.53 10.71 -1.72
C MET A 38 -1.83 10.23 -0.44
N GLN A 39 -2.11 10.84 0.70
CA GLN A 39 -1.55 10.38 1.97
C GLN A 39 -2.04 8.98 2.35
N ALA A 40 -3.33 8.68 2.10
CA ALA A 40 -3.89 7.34 2.31
C ALA A 40 -3.13 6.30 1.46
N SER A 41 -2.89 6.58 0.18
CA SER A 41 -2.13 5.67 -0.69
C SER A 41 -0.68 5.47 -0.23
N GLN A 42 0.02 6.56 0.11
CA GLN A 42 1.41 6.52 0.59
C GLN A 42 1.55 5.71 1.88
N ASN A 43 0.70 6.00 2.87
CA ASN A 43 0.77 5.33 4.16
C ASN A 43 0.32 3.86 4.06
N THR A 44 -0.71 3.57 3.27
CA THR A 44 -1.17 2.19 3.03
C THR A 44 -0.08 1.37 2.31
N ALA A 45 0.56 1.94 1.28
CA ALA A 45 1.68 1.30 0.60
C ALA A 45 2.87 1.05 1.54
N GLN A 46 3.23 2.03 2.36
CA GLN A 46 4.33 1.90 3.31
C GLN A 46 4.02 0.85 4.38
N ILE A 47 2.81 0.88 4.95
CA ILE A 47 2.43 -0.03 6.04
C ILE A 47 2.30 -1.47 5.56
N PHE A 48 1.63 -1.72 4.44
CA PHE A 48 1.30 -3.09 4.03
C PHE A 48 2.23 -3.67 2.99
N LEU A 49 2.89 -2.83 2.19
CA LEU A 49 3.76 -3.30 1.11
C LEU A 49 5.24 -2.96 1.33
N GLY A 50 5.57 -2.16 2.34
CA GLY A 50 6.93 -1.65 2.50
C GLY A 50 7.38 -0.85 1.28
N VAL A 51 6.51 -0.03 0.71
CA VAL A 51 6.80 0.82 -0.44
C VAL A 51 6.66 2.28 -0.04
N ASN A 52 7.73 3.03 -0.13
CA ASN A 52 7.75 4.45 0.19
C ASN A 52 7.43 5.29 -1.04
N LEU A 53 6.22 5.86 -1.10
CA LEU A 53 5.75 6.72 -2.18
C LEU A 53 5.74 8.21 -1.81
N LYS A 54 6.36 8.63 -0.72
CA LYS A 54 6.24 10.02 -0.22
C LYS A 54 6.76 11.05 -1.23
N CYS A 55 7.89 10.77 -1.89
CA CYS A 55 8.42 11.64 -2.93
C CYS A 55 7.57 11.62 -4.20
N ASN A 56 6.86 10.50 -4.44
CA ASN A 56 6.11 10.26 -5.67
C ASN A 56 4.79 11.05 -5.76
N ALA A 57 4.43 11.82 -4.74
CA ALA A 57 3.35 12.79 -4.85
C ALA A 57 3.70 13.96 -5.79
N CYS A 58 5.00 14.29 -5.93
CA CYS A 58 5.47 15.45 -6.68
C CYS A 58 6.35 15.11 -7.90
N HIS A 59 7.09 14.01 -7.86
CA HIS A 59 8.01 13.61 -8.93
C HIS A 59 8.30 12.10 -8.90
N ASP A 60 8.89 11.60 -9.98
CA ASP A 60 9.39 10.22 -10.01
C ASP A 60 10.52 10.04 -8.98
N SER A 61 10.62 8.86 -8.38
CA SER A 61 11.68 8.60 -7.41
C SER A 61 13.06 8.65 -8.05
N PHE A 62 14.03 9.26 -7.36
CA PHE A 62 15.44 9.25 -7.77
C PHE A 62 16.20 8.00 -7.30
N VAL A 63 15.61 7.24 -6.38
CA VAL A 63 16.27 6.12 -5.69
C VAL A 63 15.52 4.79 -5.81
N SER A 64 14.34 4.79 -6.41
CA SER A 64 13.51 3.60 -6.62
C SER A 64 12.85 3.64 -8.00
N LYS A 65 12.20 2.52 -8.37
CA LYS A 65 11.48 2.41 -9.65
C LYS A 65 10.13 3.15 -9.69
N TRP A 66 9.65 3.63 -8.54
CA TRP A 66 8.30 4.19 -8.42
C TRP A 66 8.19 5.58 -9.02
N THR A 67 7.11 5.78 -9.76
CA THR A 67 6.86 7.02 -10.50
C THR A 67 5.75 7.86 -9.85
N LEU A 68 5.65 9.10 -10.28
CA LEU A 68 4.53 9.99 -9.98
C LEU A 68 3.19 9.31 -10.32
N LYS A 69 3.11 8.68 -11.50
CA LYS A 69 1.90 8.02 -11.98
C LYS A 69 1.49 6.86 -11.08
N ASP A 70 2.45 6.06 -10.58
CA ASP A 70 2.15 4.94 -9.67
C ASP A 70 1.49 5.42 -8.38
N ALA A 71 2.00 6.51 -7.80
CA ALA A 71 1.42 7.08 -6.58
C ALA A 71 -0.02 7.60 -6.81
N TYR A 72 -0.26 8.27 -7.93
CA TYR A 72 -1.60 8.76 -8.29
C TYR A 72 -2.55 7.62 -8.66
N SER A 73 -2.07 6.58 -9.34
CA SER A 73 -2.87 5.40 -9.64
C SER A 73 -3.34 4.71 -8.36
N LEU A 74 -2.44 4.52 -7.39
CA LEU A 74 -2.82 3.95 -6.09
C LEU A 74 -3.76 4.89 -5.32
N ALA A 75 -3.55 6.22 -5.38
CA ALA A 75 -4.41 7.20 -4.74
C ALA A 75 -5.85 7.20 -5.29
N GLY A 76 -6.03 6.82 -6.56
CA GLY A 76 -7.35 6.69 -7.18
C GLY A 76 -8.30 5.70 -6.49
N PHE A 77 -7.77 4.74 -5.74
CA PHE A 77 -8.60 3.84 -4.91
C PHE A 77 -9.22 4.53 -3.69
N PHE A 78 -8.63 5.62 -3.24
CA PHE A 78 -9.04 6.34 -2.02
C PHE A 78 -9.69 7.69 -2.30
N SER A 79 -9.59 8.17 -3.52
CA SER A 79 -10.10 9.48 -3.95
C SER A 79 -11.61 9.46 -4.24
N PRO A 80 -12.33 10.55 -3.98
CA PRO A 80 -13.68 10.73 -4.51
C PRO A 80 -13.74 10.58 -6.02
N ASP A 81 -12.76 11.14 -6.74
CA ASP A 81 -12.64 11.05 -8.19
C ASP A 81 -11.85 9.82 -8.61
N ALA A 82 -12.39 9.04 -9.56
CA ALA A 82 -11.71 7.88 -10.09
C ALA A 82 -10.48 8.26 -10.93
N ARG A 83 -10.58 9.35 -11.69
CA ARG A 83 -9.50 9.82 -12.55
C ARG A 83 -8.83 11.04 -11.94
N LEU A 84 -7.55 10.92 -11.61
CA LEU A 84 -6.80 11.95 -10.93
C LEU A 84 -5.88 12.69 -11.89
N ARG A 85 -5.98 14.03 -11.92
CA ARG A 85 -5.00 14.86 -12.60
C ARG A 85 -3.68 14.80 -11.84
N LEU A 86 -2.57 14.67 -12.54
CA LEU A 86 -1.24 14.67 -11.96
C LEU A 86 -0.81 16.09 -11.60
N TYR A 87 -0.10 16.22 -10.48
CA TYR A 87 0.53 17.47 -10.07
C TYR A 87 2.00 17.22 -9.75
N ARG A 88 2.84 18.20 -10.08
CA ARG A 88 4.21 18.29 -9.55
C ARG A 88 4.21 19.42 -8.53
N CYS A 89 4.12 19.04 -7.24
CA CYS A 89 3.79 19.96 -6.16
C CYS A 89 2.45 20.67 -6.43
N ASP A 90 2.46 21.97 -6.68
CA ASP A 90 1.23 22.74 -7.00
C ASP A 90 1.02 22.97 -8.51
N VAL A 91 1.92 22.44 -9.35
CA VAL A 91 1.84 22.62 -10.80
C VAL A 91 1.09 21.48 -11.46
N ALA A 92 -0.11 21.79 -11.95
CA ALA A 92 -0.93 20.84 -12.69
C ALA A 92 -0.25 20.37 -13.97
N GLN A 93 -0.27 19.08 -14.22
CA GLN A 93 0.23 18.46 -15.44
C GLN A 93 -0.94 18.22 -16.42
N ASP A 94 -0.65 18.13 -17.71
CA ASP A 94 -1.61 17.67 -18.71
C ASP A 94 -1.56 16.15 -18.85
N ALA A 95 -1.73 15.49 -17.69
CA ALA A 95 -1.69 14.06 -17.58
C ALA A 95 -2.60 13.59 -16.42
N TYR A 96 -3.11 12.37 -16.54
CA TYR A 96 -4.05 11.77 -15.58
C TYR A 96 -3.62 10.34 -15.25
N ALA A 97 -4.03 9.89 -14.07
CA ALA A 97 -3.93 8.50 -13.64
C ALA A 97 -5.31 7.93 -13.37
N GLU A 98 -5.54 6.71 -13.85
CA GLU A 98 -6.66 5.87 -13.46
C GLU A 98 -6.27 5.04 -12.23
N PRO A 99 -7.24 4.56 -11.42
CA PRO A 99 -6.94 3.68 -10.30
C PRO A 99 -6.17 2.45 -10.76
N GLY A 100 -5.07 2.17 -10.10
CA GLY A 100 -4.20 1.06 -10.44
C GLY A 100 -3.32 0.64 -9.28
N PHE A 101 -3.01 -0.65 -9.21
CA PHE A 101 -2.15 -1.19 -8.19
C PHE A 101 -0.68 -1.13 -8.60
N LEU A 102 0.22 -1.06 -7.63
CA LEU A 102 1.67 -0.95 -7.85
C LEU A 102 2.28 -2.16 -8.57
N TYR A 103 1.62 -3.31 -8.48
CA TYR A 103 2.03 -4.57 -9.13
C TYR A 103 0.97 -4.93 -10.16
N PRO A 104 1.22 -4.65 -11.46
CA PRO A 104 0.22 -4.82 -12.52
C PRO A 104 -0.31 -6.26 -12.65
N GLU A 105 0.53 -7.25 -12.33
CA GLU A 105 0.16 -8.67 -12.33
C GLU A 105 -0.93 -9.04 -11.33
N LEU A 106 -1.14 -8.22 -10.31
CA LEU A 106 -2.22 -8.36 -9.32
C LEU A 106 -3.41 -7.45 -9.62
N SER A 107 -3.25 -6.54 -10.57
CA SER A 107 -4.30 -5.57 -10.89
C SER A 107 -5.55 -6.29 -11.38
N ARG A 108 -6.67 -5.87 -10.86
CA ARG A 108 -8.01 -6.15 -11.39
C ARG A 108 -8.49 -4.87 -12.02
N GLU A 109 -9.32 -4.95 -13.05
CA GLU A 109 -9.95 -3.74 -13.58
C GLU A 109 -10.69 -3.05 -12.42
N PRO A 110 -10.29 -1.83 -12.06
CA PRO A 110 -10.97 -1.14 -10.98
C PRO A 110 -12.38 -0.78 -11.45
N PRO A 111 -13.41 -1.03 -10.64
CA PRO A 111 -14.72 -0.48 -10.92
C PRO A 111 -14.60 1.04 -10.95
N THR A 112 -15.00 1.63 -12.07
CA THR A 112 -14.85 3.07 -12.29
C THR A 112 -15.90 3.91 -11.55
N THR A 113 -16.84 3.28 -10.84
CA THR A 113 -18.12 3.88 -10.47
C THR A 113 -18.15 4.49 -9.08
N SER A 114 -17.83 3.78 -8.03
CA SER A 114 -17.96 4.32 -6.67
C SER A 114 -16.66 4.23 -5.88
N LEU A 115 -16.50 5.14 -4.92
CA LEU A 115 -15.37 5.09 -3.98
C LEU A 115 -15.41 3.79 -3.15
N ALA A 116 -16.58 3.32 -2.77
CA ALA A 116 -16.76 2.08 -2.01
C ALA A 116 -16.27 0.88 -2.81
N ASP A 117 -16.63 0.77 -4.10
CA ASP A 117 -16.19 -0.33 -4.96
C ASP A 117 -14.68 -0.29 -5.21
N ARG A 118 -14.10 0.90 -5.38
CA ARG A 118 -12.66 1.06 -5.52
C ARG A 118 -11.91 0.64 -4.26
N ARG A 119 -12.41 1.01 -3.07
CA ARG A 119 -11.82 0.56 -1.79
C ARG A 119 -11.94 -0.95 -1.62
N ALA A 120 -13.09 -1.54 -1.96
CA ALA A 120 -13.29 -2.99 -1.93
C ALA A 120 -12.29 -3.70 -2.88
N THR A 121 -12.09 -3.15 -4.08
CA THR A 121 -11.09 -3.65 -5.03
C THR A 121 -9.68 -3.54 -4.47
N ALA A 122 -9.31 -2.39 -3.90
CA ALA A 122 -8.00 -2.21 -3.25
C ALA A 122 -7.80 -3.23 -2.13
N ALA A 123 -8.76 -3.36 -1.21
CA ALA A 123 -8.69 -4.33 -0.12
C ALA A 123 -8.48 -5.76 -0.63
N ALA A 124 -9.23 -6.16 -1.68
CA ALA A 124 -9.09 -7.47 -2.29
C ALA A 124 -7.72 -7.70 -2.94
N ILE A 125 -7.10 -6.67 -3.55
CA ILE A 125 -5.77 -6.78 -4.16
C ILE A 125 -4.68 -6.81 -3.07
N PHE A 126 -4.77 -5.95 -2.06
CA PHE A 126 -3.80 -5.95 -0.95
C PHE A 126 -3.76 -7.29 -0.22
N THR A 127 -4.90 -7.96 -0.08
CA THR A 127 -5.04 -9.24 0.62
C THR A 127 -5.13 -10.44 -0.31
N ASP A 128 -4.89 -10.28 -1.61
CA ASP A 128 -4.84 -11.40 -2.56
C ASP A 128 -3.74 -12.39 -2.15
N PRO A 129 -4.01 -13.69 -2.08
CA PRO A 129 -3.01 -14.70 -1.74
C PRO A 129 -1.76 -14.69 -2.64
N ARG A 130 -1.89 -14.17 -3.86
CA ARG A 130 -0.76 -13.99 -4.79
C ARG A 130 0.09 -12.77 -4.46
N ASN A 131 -0.40 -11.87 -3.59
CA ASN A 131 0.34 -10.70 -3.16
C ASN A 131 1.40 -11.08 -2.12
N GLY A 132 2.52 -11.61 -2.59
CA GLY A 132 3.63 -11.97 -1.71
C GLY A 132 4.26 -10.80 -0.96
N ARG A 133 3.93 -9.54 -1.31
CA ARG A 133 4.51 -8.36 -0.67
C ARG A 133 3.94 -8.15 0.74
N LEU A 134 2.64 -8.37 0.93
CA LEU A 134 2.01 -8.24 2.26
C LEU A 134 2.66 -9.17 3.31
N PRO A 135 2.74 -10.50 3.10
CA PRO A 135 3.35 -11.39 4.08
C PRO A 135 4.84 -11.09 4.31
N ARG A 136 5.62 -10.79 3.25
CA ARG A 136 7.03 -10.43 3.40
C ARG A 136 7.25 -9.18 4.23
N THR A 137 6.39 -8.17 4.07
CA THR A 137 6.49 -6.93 4.87
C THR A 137 6.20 -7.21 6.33
N VAL A 138 5.17 -7.99 6.65
CA VAL A 138 4.82 -8.36 8.03
C VAL A 138 5.93 -9.19 8.67
N VAL A 139 6.36 -10.24 7.99
CA VAL A 139 7.41 -11.15 8.47
C VAL A 139 8.71 -10.39 8.72
N ASN A 140 9.12 -9.52 7.79
CA ASN A 140 10.35 -8.75 7.96
C ASN A 140 10.28 -7.79 9.17
N ARG A 141 9.13 -7.18 9.43
CA ARG A 141 8.93 -6.32 10.61
C ARG A 141 8.93 -7.13 11.91
N LEU A 142 8.29 -8.28 11.93
CA LEU A 142 8.31 -9.18 13.09
C LEU A 142 9.74 -9.66 13.36
N TRP A 143 10.45 -10.09 12.32
CA TRP A 143 11.85 -10.48 12.40
C TRP A 143 12.73 -9.38 12.98
N GLN A 144 12.61 -8.16 12.45
CA GLN A 144 13.35 -7.01 12.96
C GLN A 144 13.02 -6.71 14.43
N ARG A 145 11.73 -6.80 14.80
CA ARG A 145 11.30 -6.55 16.19
C ARG A 145 11.88 -7.56 17.17
N LEU A 146 12.01 -8.81 16.76
CA LEU A 146 12.49 -9.90 17.62
C LEU A 146 14.01 -10.00 17.66
N LEU A 147 14.68 -9.73 16.52
CA LEU A 147 16.10 -9.99 16.34
C LEU A 147 16.94 -8.71 16.10
N GLY A 148 16.33 -7.54 16.16
CA GLY A 148 17.00 -6.24 16.12
C GLY A 148 17.25 -5.67 14.72
N HIS A 149 17.28 -6.49 13.68
CA HIS A 149 17.43 -6.05 12.28
C HIS A 149 16.58 -6.88 11.34
N GLY A 150 16.13 -6.28 10.24
CA GLY A 150 15.31 -6.97 9.24
C GLY A 150 16.10 -7.91 8.34
N ILE A 151 15.42 -8.85 7.71
CA ILE A 151 15.96 -9.64 6.59
C ILE A 151 16.17 -8.72 5.38
N VAL A 152 15.26 -7.77 5.15
CA VAL A 152 15.47 -6.53 4.39
C VAL A 152 15.75 -5.42 5.39
N GLY A 153 16.85 -4.70 5.23
CA GLY A 153 17.37 -3.78 6.25
C GLY A 153 16.41 -2.65 6.63
N ASN A 154 15.71 -2.06 5.66
CA ASN A 154 14.65 -1.09 5.92
C ASN A 154 13.27 -1.73 5.73
N PRO A 155 12.48 -1.95 6.79
CA PRO A 155 11.17 -2.59 6.70
C PRO A 155 10.11 -1.73 5.99
N ASP A 156 10.38 -0.45 5.80
CA ASP A 156 9.53 0.49 5.07
C ASP A 156 9.91 0.63 3.59
N GLU A 157 10.98 -0.04 3.18
CA GLU A 157 11.50 -0.08 1.80
C GLU A 157 11.86 -1.51 1.40
N MET A 158 10.84 -2.35 1.29
CA MET A 158 10.96 -3.78 0.98
C MET A 158 11.42 -4.06 -0.46
N ASP A 159 11.76 -3.04 -1.26
CA ASP A 159 12.45 -3.17 -2.54
C ASP A 159 13.96 -3.41 -2.37
N GLY A 160 14.48 -3.21 -1.17
CA GLY A 160 15.85 -3.52 -0.81
C GLY A 160 16.15 -5.01 -0.94
N LYS A 161 17.43 -5.33 -1.17
CA LYS A 161 17.88 -6.72 -1.28
C LYS A 161 17.88 -7.40 0.09
N PRO A 162 17.14 -8.51 0.27
CA PRO A 162 17.23 -9.30 1.49
C PRO A 162 18.61 -9.98 1.59
N TRP A 163 19.18 -10.06 2.80
CA TRP A 163 20.42 -10.80 3.02
C TRP A 163 20.23 -12.32 2.90
N SER A 164 19.01 -12.80 3.11
CA SER A 164 18.59 -14.18 2.86
C SER A 164 17.22 -14.23 2.20
N PRO A 165 17.14 -14.26 0.85
CA PRO A 165 15.87 -14.38 0.13
C PRO A 165 15.11 -15.66 0.50
N ALA A 166 15.83 -16.79 0.58
CA ALA A 166 15.21 -18.08 0.89
C ALA A 166 14.54 -18.09 2.28
N LEU A 167 15.17 -17.46 3.28
CA LEU A 167 14.58 -17.34 4.61
C LEU A 167 13.31 -16.50 4.60
N LEU A 168 13.37 -15.34 3.94
CA LEU A 168 12.21 -14.45 3.83
C LEU A 168 11.05 -15.15 3.12
N ASP A 169 11.34 -15.87 2.05
CA ASP A 169 10.33 -16.60 1.27
C ASP A 169 9.71 -17.75 2.09
N ALA A 170 10.54 -18.54 2.77
CA ALA A 170 10.08 -19.64 3.61
C ALA A 170 9.16 -19.16 4.74
N LEU A 171 9.58 -18.14 5.47
CA LEU A 171 8.79 -17.58 6.57
C LEU A 171 7.49 -16.91 6.06
N SER A 172 7.54 -16.27 4.90
CA SER A 172 6.36 -15.63 4.31
C SER A 172 5.36 -16.65 3.81
N SER A 173 5.81 -17.74 3.20
CA SER A 173 4.96 -18.85 2.76
C SER A 173 4.30 -19.54 3.96
N ASP A 174 5.09 -19.84 4.98
CA ASP A 174 4.60 -20.44 6.22
C ASP A 174 3.53 -19.57 6.89
N PHE A 175 3.75 -18.25 6.96
CA PHE A 175 2.77 -17.30 7.49
C PHE A 175 1.45 -17.31 6.72
N VAL A 176 1.50 -17.42 5.39
CA VAL A 176 0.31 -17.53 4.53
C VAL A 176 -0.38 -18.87 4.72
N GLU A 177 0.37 -19.98 4.72
CA GLU A 177 -0.16 -21.33 4.88
C GLU A 177 -0.88 -21.53 6.23
N HIS A 178 -0.44 -20.82 7.28
CA HIS A 178 -1.12 -20.79 8.59
C HIS A 178 -2.20 -19.70 8.70
N GLY A 179 -2.74 -19.23 7.58
CA GLY A 179 -3.88 -18.29 7.55
C GLY A 179 -3.55 -16.89 8.08
N TYR A 180 -2.31 -16.43 7.92
CA TYR A 180 -1.84 -15.15 8.45
C TYR A 180 -1.97 -15.05 9.98
N ASP A 181 -1.93 -16.16 10.70
CA ASP A 181 -1.96 -16.17 12.14
C ASP A 181 -0.56 -15.95 12.72
N LYS A 182 -0.50 -15.11 13.77
CA LYS A 182 0.73 -14.83 14.50
C LYS A 182 0.94 -15.83 15.66
N ALA A 183 -0.08 -16.56 16.03
CA ALA A 183 -0.04 -17.57 17.08
C ALA A 183 0.53 -18.89 16.54
N MET A 184 1.74 -18.84 15.99
CA MET A 184 2.51 -20.04 15.74
C MET A 184 3.01 -20.54 17.07
N GLY A 185 2.48 -21.70 17.48
CA GLY A 185 2.80 -22.33 18.75
C GLY A 185 4.25 -22.76 18.87
#